data_e02823f91ce9185e2d376358c60fa556
#
_entry.id   e02823f91ce9185e2d376358c60fa556
#
_cell.length_a   1.000
_cell.length_b   1.000
_cell.length_c   1.000
_cell.angle_alpha   90.00
_cell.angle_beta   90.00
_cell.angle_gamma   90.00
#
_symmetry.space_group_name_H-M   'P 1'
#
loop_
_entity.id
_entity.type
_entity.pdbx_description
1 polymer ?
#
loop_
_entity_poly.entity_id
_entity_poly.type
_entity_poly.pdbx_seq_one_letter_code
_entity_poly.pdbx_strand_id
1 'polypeptide(L)'
;MNFRSLLLILTIALITGSCVKEFDAPPVRVLPVGQILTVAQLRALFQGAPVRFGGDSSFFAVVTADEQNGNLFRNVYVQDQTGAIQLRLRNPGGLYEGDSIRVYLPGTVLSIFSGMMQLDSVDVDNNVVKQATQVFKAPTLVSVSQITPAMQGMLVTLDSVEFSSAELGQTYSNPITQQTQNRTLMDCSGATVLVRTSGYADFAGTAIPNGRGNFTAVVGQFNTDMQLFIRNIDEVRLNGPRCDGGGPGPCTYNVPPVSSIQQDFNDVLLNDVDYVNAAWVNQPTSGTRNWRGRIFQSDKYLRATAFGSNQTNESWFITPPVQLGGNPVSLSFRSAIAFWNDAAWPSPLTVRVSNNFDGCDIAGATWTTITGYNAPTQTTANYTFVNSGS
;
A
#
# COMPACT_ATOMS: atom_id res chain seq x y z
N MET A 1 31.58 -65.21 -9.45
CA MET A 1 30.93 -63.95 -8.93
C MET A 1 30.60 -64.27 -7.48
N ASN A 2 31.26 -63.58 -6.53
CA ASN A 2 31.16 -63.89 -5.13
C ASN A 2 29.80 -63.43 -4.59
N PHE A 3 29.20 -64.20 -3.68
CA PHE A 3 27.91 -63.96 -3.03
C PHE A 3 27.74 -62.51 -2.52
N ARG A 4 28.84 -61.92 -2.06
CA ARG A 4 28.89 -60.51 -1.63
C ARG A 4 28.67 -59.51 -2.80
N SER A 5 29.13 -59.79 -3.99
CA SER A 5 28.94 -58.97 -5.17
C SER A 5 27.51 -59.05 -5.69
N LEU A 6 26.86 -60.18 -5.52
CA LEU A 6 25.45 -60.40 -5.89
C LEU A 6 24.52 -59.65 -4.93
N LEU A 7 24.83 -59.62 -3.65
CA LEU A 7 24.09 -58.88 -2.62
C LEU A 7 24.20 -57.37 -2.82
N LEU A 8 25.38 -56.85 -3.24
CA LEU A 8 25.58 -55.43 -3.53
C LEU A 8 24.83 -54.96 -4.73
N ILE A 9 24.73 -55.76 -5.79
CA ILE A 9 23.97 -55.47 -7.00
C ILE A 9 22.46 -55.47 -6.70
N LEU A 10 22.00 -56.38 -5.84
CA LEU A 10 20.58 -56.46 -5.46
C LEU A 10 20.17 -55.28 -4.57
N THR A 11 21.03 -54.76 -3.71
CA THR A 11 20.77 -53.56 -2.90
C THR A 11 20.79 -52.28 -3.73
N ILE A 12 21.64 -52.16 -4.73
CA ILE A 12 21.66 -51.03 -5.66
C ILE A 12 20.40 -51.00 -6.55
N ALA A 13 19.91 -52.17 -7.01
CA ALA A 13 18.68 -52.26 -7.81
C ALA A 13 17.41 -51.89 -7.00
N LEU A 14 17.42 -52.06 -5.66
CA LEU A 14 16.29 -51.67 -4.81
C LEU A 14 16.23 -50.16 -4.52
N ILE A 15 17.32 -49.43 -4.71
CA ILE A 15 17.39 -47.97 -4.46
C ILE A 15 16.96 -47.17 -5.67
N THR A 16 16.99 -47.72 -6.89
CA THR A 16 16.58 -47.05 -8.12
C THR A 16 15.08 -47.10 -8.38
N GLY A 17 14.29 -47.82 -7.60
CA GLY A 17 12.84 -47.80 -7.64
C GLY A 17 12.22 -46.65 -6.88
N SER A 18 12.78 -45.41 -7.03
CA SER A 18 12.08 -44.23 -6.57
C SER A 18 10.80 -44.07 -7.38
N CYS A 19 9.66 -44.35 -6.75
CA CYS A 19 8.36 -43.99 -7.33
C CYS A 19 8.38 -42.50 -7.63
N VAL A 20 8.59 -42.13 -8.86
CA VAL A 20 8.22 -40.80 -9.35
C VAL A 20 6.71 -40.73 -9.21
N LYS A 21 6.24 -40.12 -8.14
CA LYS A 21 4.83 -39.80 -7.99
C LYS A 21 4.54 -38.72 -9.02
N GLU A 22 4.02 -39.13 -10.18
CA GLU A 22 3.43 -38.18 -11.10
C GLU A 22 2.23 -37.58 -10.35
N PHE A 23 2.34 -36.31 -9.99
CA PHE A 23 1.19 -35.58 -9.52
C PHE A 23 0.34 -35.27 -10.76
N ASP A 24 -0.85 -35.83 -10.82
CA ASP A 24 -1.82 -35.39 -11.78
C ASP A 24 -1.97 -33.89 -11.69
N ALA A 25 -1.87 -33.20 -12.82
CA ALA A 25 -2.16 -31.78 -12.84
C ALA A 25 -3.58 -31.58 -12.30
N PRO A 26 -3.79 -30.61 -11.39
CA PRO A 26 -5.12 -30.35 -10.86
C PRO A 26 -6.09 -30.14 -12.05
N PRO A 27 -7.31 -30.67 -11.97
CA PRO A 27 -8.26 -30.57 -13.07
C PRO A 27 -8.48 -29.12 -13.44
N VAL A 28 -8.24 -28.77 -14.70
CA VAL A 28 -8.52 -27.42 -15.21
C VAL A 28 -10.02 -27.21 -15.15
N ARG A 29 -10.43 -26.24 -14.33
CA ARG A 29 -11.84 -25.89 -14.20
C ARG A 29 -12.32 -25.22 -15.49
N VAL A 30 -13.21 -25.86 -16.21
CA VAL A 30 -13.87 -25.31 -17.39
C VAL A 30 -15.23 -24.74 -16.96
N LEU A 31 -15.40 -23.43 -17.10
CA LEU A 31 -16.71 -22.80 -16.95
C LEU A 31 -17.48 -22.84 -18.26
N PRO A 32 -18.80 -23.03 -18.23
CA PRO A 32 -19.64 -23.00 -19.44
C PRO A 32 -19.43 -21.67 -20.20
N VAL A 33 -19.43 -21.76 -21.52
CA VAL A 33 -19.42 -20.61 -22.42
C VAL A 33 -20.86 -20.14 -22.57
N GLY A 34 -21.32 -19.36 -21.62
CA GLY A 34 -22.63 -18.72 -21.65
C GLY A 34 -22.56 -17.31 -22.20
N GLN A 35 -23.58 -16.53 -21.89
CA GLN A 35 -23.61 -15.12 -22.25
C GLN A 35 -22.48 -14.35 -21.53
N ILE A 36 -21.70 -13.59 -22.29
CA ILE A 36 -20.69 -12.66 -21.74
C ILE A 36 -21.32 -11.27 -21.69
N LEU A 37 -21.37 -10.70 -20.49
CA LEU A 37 -21.86 -9.34 -20.24
C LEU A 37 -20.68 -8.39 -20.03
N THR A 38 -20.85 -7.12 -20.36
CA THR A 38 -20.02 -6.05 -19.82
C THR A 38 -20.50 -5.68 -18.42
N VAL A 39 -19.67 -4.98 -17.65
CA VAL A 39 -20.09 -4.49 -16.31
C VAL A 39 -21.28 -3.52 -16.44
N ALA A 40 -21.32 -2.67 -17.48
CA ALA A 40 -22.47 -1.80 -17.72
C ALA A 40 -23.75 -2.59 -17.99
N GLN A 41 -23.69 -3.66 -18.82
CA GLN A 41 -24.82 -4.54 -19.09
C GLN A 41 -25.26 -5.28 -17.82
N LEU A 42 -24.32 -5.79 -17.03
CA LEU A 42 -24.61 -6.43 -15.75
C LEU A 42 -25.37 -5.46 -14.81
N ARG A 43 -24.86 -4.23 -14.64
CA ARG A 43 -25.48 -3.21 -13.80
C ARG A 43 -26.89 -2.83 -14.29
N ALA A 44 -27.11 -2.77 -15.60
CA ALA A 44 -28.40 -2.46 -16.21
C ALA A 44 -29.49 -3.52 -15.97
N LEU A 45 -29.14 -4.73 -15.55
CA LEU A 45 -30.11 -5.77 -15.18
C LEU A 45 -30.85 -5.44 -13.87
N PHE A 46 -30.29 -4.55 -13.04
CA PHE A 46 -30.97 -4.13 -11.81
C PHE A 46 -32.09 -3.13 -12.12
N GLN A 47 -33.35 -3.54 -11.93
CA GLN A 47 -34.56 -2.77 -12.19
C GLN A 47 -35.32 -2.46 -10.90
N GLY A 48 -34.60 -2.20 -9.81
CA GLY A 48 -35.22 -1.85 -8.52
C GLY A 48 -35.41 -3.04 -7.57
N ALA A 49 -35.14 -4.26 -8.02
CA ALA A 49 -35.19 -5.47 -7.19
C ALA A 49 -33.95 -6.35 -7.41
N PRO A 50 -33.52 -7.11 -6.40
CA PRO A 50 -32.36 -8.00 -6.52
C PRO A 50 -32.54 -9.02 -7.64
N VAL A 51 -31.50 -9.23 -8.46
CA VAL A 51 -31.47 -10.20 -9.55
C VAL A 51 -30.59 -11.38 -9.16
N ARG A 52 -31.20 -12.55 -9.02
CA ARG A 52 -30.45 -13.80 -8.78
C ARG A 52 -30.13 -14.47 -10.11
N PHE A 53 -28.86 -14.81 -10.31
CA PHE A 53 -28.42 -15.48 -11.53
C PHE A 53 -28.52 -16.99 -11.40
N GLY A 54 -29.14 -17.62 -12.41
CA GLY A 54 -29.28 -19.09 -12.50
C GLY A 54 -28.82 -19.67 -13.83
N GLY A 55 -28.79 -18.85 -14.88
CA GLY A 55 -28.32 -19.27 -16.22
C GLY A 55 -26.84 -19.02 -16.45
N ASP A 56 -26.26 -19.70 -17.44
CA ASP A 56 -24.85 -19.57 -17.79
C ASP A 56 -24.55 -18.17 -18.32
N SER A 57 -23.99 -17.33 -17.48
CA SER A 57 -23.52 -15.98 -17.83
C SER A 57 -22.27 -15.63 -17.07
N SER A 58 -21.46 -14.76 -17.63
CA SER A 58 -20.19 -14.33 -17.05
C SER A 58 -19.87 -12.90 -17.47
N PHE A 59 -18.91 -12.28 -16.77
CA PHE A 59 -18.25 -11.06 -17.26
C PHE A 59 -16.76 -11.14 -16.99
N PHE A 60 -15.98 -10.28 -17.68
CA PHE A 60 -14.56 -10.12 -17.47
C PHE A 60 -14.27 -8.75 -16.88
N ALA A 61 -13.34 -8.69 -15.92
CA ALA A 61 -12.90 -7.44 -15.32
C ALA A 61 -11.51 -7.58 -14.69
N VAL A 62 -10.90 -6.45 -14.35
CA VAL A 62 -9.65 -6.38 -13.59
C VAL A 62 -9.99 -5.97 -12.17
N VAL A 63 -9.39 -6.64 -11.19
CA VAL A 63 -9.47 -6.26 -9.77
C VAL A 63 -8.72 -4.95 -9.59
N THR A 64 -9.42 -3.92 -9.12
CA THR A 64 -8.87 -2.58 -8.89
C THR A 64 -8.65 -2.26 -7.43
N ALA A 65 -9.30 -2.99 -6.52
CA ALA A 65 -9.03 -2.92 -5.08
C ALA A 65 -9.42 -4.22 -4.39
N ASP A 66 -8.66 -4.62 -3.40
CA ASP A 66 -8.81 -5.86 -2.65
C ASP A 66 -8.79 -5.64 -1.13
N GLU A 67 -8.69 -6.72 -0.36
CA GLU A 67 -8.78 -6.72 1.09
C GLU A 67 -7.43 -6.62 1.82
N GLN A 68 -6.29 -6.60 1.11
CA GLN A 68 -4.96 -6.83 1.71
C GLN A 68 -4.60 -5.86 2.83
N ASN A 69 -5.02 -4.61 2.73
CA ASN A 69 -4.71 -3.57 3.71
C ASN A 69 -5.75 -3.44 4.84
N GLY A 70 -6.75 -4.34 4.90
CA GLY A 70 -7.78 -4.33 5.94
C GLY A 70 -8.84 -3.25 5.83
N ASN A 71 -8.78 -2.37 4.81
CA ASN A 71 -9.79 -1.33 4.62
C ASN A 71 -11.10 -1.87 4.02
N LEU A 72 -11.02 -2.95 3.24
CA LEU A 72 -12.12 -3.48 2.41
C LEU A 72 -12.42 -4.95 2.77
N PHE A 73 -12.97 -5.21 3.96
CA PHE A 73 -13.25 -6.60 4.38
C PHE A 73 -14.37 -7.25 3.58
N ARG A 74 -14.06 -8.33 2.85
CA ARG A 74 -14.95 -9.10 1.95
C ARG A 74 -15.54 -8.29 0.79
N ASN A 75 -14.96 -7.12 0.50
CA ASN A 75 -15.34 -6.29 -0.64
C ASN A 75 -14.14 -6.19 -1.58
N VAL A 76 -14.35 -6.58 -2.82
CA VAL A 76 -13.36 -6.45 -3.90
C VAL A 76 -14.00 -5.63 -5.00
N TYR A 77 -13.26 -4.69 -5.56
CA TYR A 77 -13.75 -3.86 -6.65
C TYR A 77 -13.15 -4.32 -7.95
N VAL A 78 -13.98 -4.41 -8.97
CA VAL A 78 -13.58 -4.85 -10.30
C VAL A 78 -14.10 -3.93 -11.37
N GLN A 79 -13.31 -3.72 -12.42
CA GLN A 79 -13.61 -2.76 -13.47
C GLN A 79 -13.26 -3.33 -14.85
N ASP A 80 -14.15 -3.14 -15.82
CA ASP A 80 -13.89 -3.36 -17.25
C ASP A 80 -13.74 -2.01 -18.00
N GLN A 81 -13.96 -2.00 -19.31
CA GLN A 81 -13.94 -0.76 -20.11
C GLN A 81 -15.25 0.02 -20.02
N THR A 82 -16.32 -0.56 -19.50
CA THR A 82 -17.67 0.00 -19.52
C THR A 82 -18.15 0.47 -18.15
N GLY A 83 -17.49 0.03 -17.08
CA GLY A 83 -17.84 0.42 -15.72
C GLY A 83 -17.16 -0.45 -14.66
N ALA A 84 -17.62 -0.28 -13.43
CA ALA A 84 -17.09 -1.03 -12.29
C ALA A 84 -18.23 -1.53 -11.39
N ILE A 85 -17.92 -2.55 -10.58
CA ILE A 85 -18.86 -3.11 -9.61
C ILE A 85 -18.11 -3.66 -8.39
N GLN A 86 -18.75 -3.58 -7.22
CA GLN A 86 -18.28 -4.23 -6.02
C GLN A 86 -18.68 -5.71 -6.02
N LEU A 87 -17.74 -6.59 -5.75
CA LEU A 87 -17.98 -8.00 -5.42
C LEU A 87 -18.03 -8.16 -3.91
N ARG A 88 -19.15 -8.65 -3.40
CA ARG A 88 -19.27 -9.04 -2.01
C ARG A 88 -18.98 -10.53 -1.87
N LEU A 89 -17.80 -10.85 -1.33
CA LEU A 89 -17.31 -12.22 -1.23
C LEU A 89 -18.01 -12.98 -0.08
N ARG A 90 -18.25 -14.28 -0.27
CA ARG A 90 -18.71 -15.18 0.81
C ARG A 90 -17.63 -15.37 1.86
N ASN A 91 -16.40 -15.61 1.41
CA ASN A 91 -15.21 -15.77 2.24
C ASN A 91 -14.16 -14.72 1.83
N PRO A 92 -13.36 -14.21 2.76
CA PRO A 92 -12.32 -13.24 2.43
C PRO A 92 -11.17 -13.88 1.65
N GLY A 93 -10.48 -13.08 0.84
CA GLY A 93 -9.25 -13.44 0.15
C GLY A 93 -9.45 -14.03 -1.25
N GLY A 94 -8.32 -14.43 -1.84
CA GLY A 94 -8.25 -15.10 -3.13
C GLY A 94 -8.21 -14.19 -4.35
N LEU A 95 -8.51 -12.90 -4.24
CA LEU A 95 -8.44 -11.92 -5.32
C LEU A 95 -7.53 -10.76 -4.92
N TYR A 96 -6.68 -10.33 -5.86
CA TYR A 96 -5.68 -9.31 -5.61
C TYR A 96 -5.72 -8.23 -6.70
N GLU A 97 -5.32 -7.02 -6.35
CA GLU A 97 -5.17 -5.93 -7.31
C GLU A 97 -4.34 -6.38 -8.52
N GLY A 98 -4.86 -6.09 -9.72
CA GLY A 98 -4.24 -6.49 -10.98
C GLY A 98 -4.60 -7.91 -11.44
N ASP A 99 -5.40 -8.67 -10.70
CA ASP A 99 -5.96 -9.91 -11.23
C ASP A 99 -6.98 -9.59 -12.34
N SER A 100 -6.73 -10.07 -13.55
CA SER A 100 -7.74 -10.15 -14.62
C SER A 100 -8.55 -11.41 -14.41
N ILE A 101 -9.86 -11.27 -14.24
CA ILE A 101 -10.73 -12.37 -13.85
C ILE A 101 -11.93 -12.51 -14.78
N ARG A 102 -12.41 -13.73 -14.93
CA ARG A 102 -13.75 -14.05 -15.41
C ARG A 102 -14.62 -14.39 -14.20
N VAL A 103 -15.73 -13.69 -14.03
CA VAL A 103 -16.71 -13.95 -12.97
C VAL A 103 -17.91 -14.67 -13.57
N TYR A 104 -18.16 -15.89 -13.13
CA TYR A 104 -19.32 -16.71 -13.49
C TYR A 104 -20.48 -16.38 -12.56
N LEU A 105 -21.60 -15.93 -13.12
CA LEU A 105 -22.69 -15.33 -12.37
C LEU A 105 -23.63 -16.29 -11.61
N PRO A 106 -23.91 -17.52 -12.07
CA PRO A 106 -24.85 -18.42 -11.38
C PRO A 106 -24.58 -18.56 -9.87
N GLY A 107 -25.62 -18.42 -9.08
CA GLY A 107 -25.56 -18.44 -7.61
C GLY A 107 -25.28 -17.10 -6.95
N THR A 108 -24.86 -16.08 -7.72
CA THR A 108 -24.66 -14.70 -7.23
C THR A 108 -25.95 -13.88 -7.30
N VAL A 109 -25.95 -12.73 -6.66
CA VAL A 109 -27.10 -11.81 -6.59
C VAL A 109 -26.66 -10.39 -6.86
N LEU A 110 -27.18 -9.77 -7.92
CA LEU A 110 -27.02 -8.33 -8.15
C LEU A 110 -28.01 -7.59 -7.26
N SER A 111 -27.50 -6.71 -6.40
CA SER A 111 -28.31 -6.01 -5.40
C SER A 111 -27.77 -4.61 -5.10
N ILE A 112 -28.53 -3.83 -4.37
CA ILE A 112 -28.05 -2.57 -3.76
C ILE A 112 -28.06 -2.74 -2.24
N PHE A 113 -26.94 -2.41 -1.61
CA PHE A 113 -26.82 -2.33 -0.17
C PHE A 113 -26.44 -0.92 0.25
N SER A 114 -27.28 -0.26 1.01
CA SER A 114 -27.10 1.13 1.46
C SER A 114 -26.66 2.07 0.32
N GLY A 115 -27.34 2.01 -0.82
CA GLY A 115 -27.03 2.82 -2.00
C GLY A 115 -25.97 2.25 -2.93
N MET A 116 -25.07 1.39 -2.44
CA MET A 116 -24.00 0.78 -3.25
C MET A 116 -24.48 -0.43 -4.03
N MET A 117 -24.32 -0.41 -5.35
CA MET A 117 -24.59 -1.58 -6.20
C MET A 117 -23.48 -2.61 -6.07
N GLN A 118 -23.87 -3.85 -5.82
CA GLN A 118 -22.92 -4.94 -5.61
C GLN A 118 -23.40 -6.24 -6.25
N LEU A 119 -22.44 -7.07 -6.61
CA LEU A 119 -22.67 -8.49 -6.88
C LEU A 119 -22.40 -9.26 -5.60
N ASP A 120 -23.44 -9.70 -4.91
CA ASP A 120 -23.40 -10.40 -3.63
C ASP A 120 -23.23 -11.92 -3.82
N SER A 121 -22.83 -12.58 -2.73
CA SER A 121 -22.71 -14.04 -2.64
C SER A 121 -21.67 -14.63 -3.61
N VAL A 122 -20.64 -13.87 -3.95
CA VAL A 122 -19.53 -14.32 -4.79
C VAL A 122 -18.66 -15.30 -3.99
N ASP A 123 -18.59 -16.52 -4.48
CA ASP A 123 -17.70 -17.56 -4.00
C ASP A 123 -16.49 -17.62 -4.94
N VAL A 124 -15.31 -17.21 -4.46
CA VAL A 124 -14.12 -17.12 -5.32
C VAL A 124 -13.79 -18.45 -5.98
N ASP A 125 -13.89 -19.56 -5.23
CA ASP A 125 -13.59 -20.90 -5.75
C ASP A 125 -14.60 -21.36 -6.79
N ASN A 126 -15.86 -20.94 -6.67
CA ASN A 126 -16.95 -21.36 -7.53
C ASN A 126 -17.29 -20.38 -8.66
N ASN A 127 -17.11 -19.10 -8.44
CA ASN A 127 -17.53 -18.06 -9.39
C ASN A 127 -16.37 -17.44 -10.17
N VAL A 128 -15.10 -17.58 -9.74
CA VAL A 128 -14.01 -16.83 -10.35
C VAL A 128 -12.98 -17.72 -11.00
N VAL A 129 -12.54 -17.33 -12.20
CA VAL A 129 -11.37 -17.91 -12.88
C VAL A 129 -10.41 -16.77 -13.22
N LYS A 130 -9.21 -16.80 -12.64
CA LYS A 130 -8.15 -15.87 -12.99
C LYS A 130 -7.66 -16.14 -14.42
N GLN A 131 -7.54 -15.08 -15.19
CA GLN A 131 -7.08 -15.09 -16.57
C GLN A 131 -5.63 -14.65 -16.67
N ALA A 132 -5.26 -13.63 -15.90
CA ALA A 132 -3.91 -13.09 -15.81
C ALA A 132 -3.75 -12.38 -14.46
N THR A 133 -2.52 -12.08 -14.08
CA THR A 133 -2.16 -11.30 -12.89
C THR A 133 -1.33 -10.09 -13.30
N GLN A 134 -1.18 -9.12 -12.41
CA GLN A 134 -0.39 -7.89 -12.61
C GLN A 134 -0.87 -7.05 -13.83
N VAL A 135 -2.16 -7.09 -14.11
CA VAL A 135 -2.76 -6.25 -15.16
C VAL A 135 -3.00 -4.85 -14.59
N PHE A 136 -2.30 -3.88 -15.13
CA PHE A 136 -2.47 -2.49 -14.73
C PHE A 136 -3.79 -1.92 -15.24
N LYS A 137 -4.57 -1.32 -14.33
CA LYS A 137 -5.76 -0.53 -14.67
C LYS A 137 -5.52 0.91 -14.28
N ALA A 138 -5.41 1.80 -15.26
CA ALA A 138 -5.23 3.23 -15.00
C ALA A 138 -6.45 3.82 -14.28
N PRO A 139 -6.27 4.63 -13.23
CA PRO A 139 -7.35 5.37 -12.61
C PRO A 139 -7.88 6.46 -13.57
N THR A 140 -9.16 6.76 -13.45
CA THR A 140 -9.78 7.86 -14.21
C THR A 140 -9.57 9.16 -13.45
N LEU A 141 -9.01 10.20 -14.11
CA LEU A 141 -8.88 11.52 -13.50
C LEU A 141 -10.27 12.20 -13.45
N VAL A 142 -10.66 12.66 -12.27
CA VAL A 142 -11.94 13.31 -12.01
C VAL A 142 -11.79 14.45 -11.01
N SER A 143 -12.73 15.41 -11.04
CA SER A 143 -12.90 16.38 -9.95
C SER A 143 -13.84 15.83 -8.86
N VAL A 144 -13.80 16.42 -7.67
CA VAL A 144 -14.69 16.04 -6.57
C VAL A 144 -16.17 16.15 -6.99
N SER A 145 -16.54 17.21 -7.70
CA SER A 145 -17.91 17.45 -8.17
C SER A 145 -18.41 16.47 -9.25
N GLN A 146 -17.51 15.76 -9.91
CA GLN A 146 -17.87 14.73 -10.90
C GLN A 146 -18.19 13.36 -10.26
N ILE A 147 -17.89 13.18 -8.98
CA ILE A 147 -18.17 11.91 -8.31
C ILE A 147 -19.67 11.73 -8.12
N THR A 148 -20.25 10.74 -8.81
CA THR A 148 -21.68 10.47 -8.84
C THR A 148 -21.95 8.96 -8.65
N PRO A 149 -23.20 8.56 -8.35
CA PRO A 149 -23.58 7.14 -8.23
C PRO A 149 -23.26 6.29 -9.46
N ALA A 150 -23.17 6.89 -10.65
CA ALA A 150 -22.77 6.17 -11.87
C ALA A 150 -21.32 5.67 -11.80
N MET A 151 -20.49 6.29 -10.97
CA MET A 151 -19.07 5.95 -10.82
C MET A 151 -18.78 4.93 -9.72
N GLN A 152 -19.81 4.40 -9.07
CA GLN A 152 -19.62 3.37 -8.03
C GLN A 152 -18.69 2.24 -8.48
N GLY A 153 -17.72 1.93 -7.67
CA GLY A 153 -16.71 0.89 -7.91
C GLY A 153 -15.55 1.32 -8.80
N MET A 154 -15.63 2.47 -9.46
CA MET A 154 -14.55 2.94 -10.35
C MET A 154 -13.31 3.35 -9.56
N LEU A 155 -12.16 3.01 -10.11
CA LEU A 155 -10.88 3.53 -9.67
C LEU A 155 -10.69 4.92 -10.26
N VAL A 156 -10.51 5.92 -9.39
CA VAL A 156 -10.37 7.32 -9.76
C VAL A 156 -9.12 7.94 -9.13
N THR A 157 -8.60 8.98 -9.77
CA THR A 157 -7.64 9.92 -9.18
C THR A 157 -8.25 11.29 -9.15
N LEU A 158 -8.19 11.94 -8.01
CA LEU A 158 -8.48 13.35 -7.84
C LEU A 158 -7.14 14.10 -7.78
N ASP A 159 -7.03 15.19 -8.54
CA ASP A 159 -5.88 16.07 -8.49
C ASP A 159 -6.22 17.32 -7.65
N SER A 160 -5.18 17.86 -7.00
CA SER A 160 -5.29 19.12 -6.26
C SER A 160 -6.36 19.10 -5.15
N VAL A 161 -6.46 17.99 -4.42
CA VAL A 161 -7.34 17.83 -3.26
C VAL A 161 -6.57 17.83 -1.95
N GLU A 162 -7.24 18.15 -0.87
CA GLU A 162 -6.69 18.19 0.49
C GLU A 162 -7.76 17.76 1.51
N PHE A 163 -7.34 17.27 2.67
CA PHE A 163 -8.29 17.10 3.77
C PHE A 163 -8.73 18.47 4.32
N SER A 164 -10.00 18.59 4.73
CA SER A 164 -10.48 19.82 5.32
C SER A 164 -9.66 20.22 6.56
N SER A 165 -9.55 21.49 6.84
CA SER A 165 -8.75 21.98 7.98
C SER A 165 -9.24 21.44 9.33
N ALA A 166 -10.53 21.10 9.45
CA ALA A 166 -11.11 20.49 10.64
C ALA A 166 -10.61 19.07 10.93
N GLU A 167 -10.07 18.39 9.92
CA GLU A 167 -9.56 17.02 10.04
C GLU A 167 -8.06 16.98 10.37
N LEU A 168 -7.35 18.08 10.26
CA LEU A 168 -5.89 18.10 10.47
C LEU A 168 -5.53 17.70 11.92
N GLY A 169 -4.45 16.94 12.03
CA GLY A 169 -4.03 16.36 13.31
C GLY A 169 -4.79 15.08 13.70
N GLN A 170 -5.77 14.66 12.92
CA GLN A 170 -6.45 13.38 13.10
C GLN A 170 -5.70 12.25 12.39
N THR A 171 -6.07 11.01 12.72
CA THR A 171 -5.68 9.80 11.97
C THR A 171 -6.75 9.42 10.97
N TYR A 172 -6.44 8.57 9.99
CA TYR A 172 -7.44 8.07 9.04
C TYR A 172 -8.61 7.38 9.74
N SER A 173 -8.33 6.57 10.77
CA SER A 173 -9.35 5.91 11.60
C SER A 173 -8.77 5.60 12.98
N ASN A 174 -9.53 4.89 13.83
CA ASN A 174 -9.07 4.51 15.17
C ASN A 174 -8.74 3.01 15.22
N PRO A 175 -7.46 2.62 15.20
CA PRO A 175 -7.06 1.21 15.24
C PRO A 175 -7.25 0.57 16.62
N ILE A 176 -7.31 1.36 17.70
CA ILE A 176 -7.44 0.84 19.08
C ILE A 176 -8.87 0.36 19.31
N THR A 177 -9.85 1.19 18.96
CA THR A 177 -11.28 0.85 19.09
C THR A 177 -11.84 0.16 17.87
N GLN A 178 -11.04 0.02 16.81
CA GLN A 178 -11.41 -0.60 15.52
C GLN A 178 -12.64 0.06 14.86
N GLN A 179 -12.92 1.30 15.19
CA GLN A 179 -14.05 2.05 14.66
C GLN A 179 -13.71 2.61 13.28
N THR A 180 -14.60 2.39 12.33
CA THR A 180 -14.54 3.01 11.02
C THR A 180 -14.86 4.51 11.14
N GLN A 181 -14.07 5.35 10.44
CA GLN A 181 -14.28 6.80 10.43
C GLN A 181 -14.37 7.34 9.00
N ASN A 182 -15.01 8.49 8.88
CA ASN A 182 -15.05 9.29 7.67
C ASN A 182 -14.23 10.56 7.89
N ARG A 183 -13.44 10.93 6.86
CA ARG A 183 -12.70 12.19 6.78
C ARG A 183 -13.16 12.97 5.57
N THR A 184 -13.26 14.28 5.69
CA THR A 184 -13.69 15.16 4.61
C THR A 184 -12.50 15.53 3.74
N LEU A 185 -12.50 15.10 2.49
CA LEU A 185 -11.56 15.53 1.45
C LEU A 185 -12.25 16.63 0.61
N MET A 186 -11.50 17.65 0.21
CA MET A 186 -12.03 18.78 -0.55
C MET A 186 -11.07 19.22 -1.65
N ASP A 187 -11.61 19.85 -2.68
CA ASP A 187 -10.82 20.57 -3.67
C ASP A 187 -10.80 22.08 -3.38
N CYS A 188 -10.00 22.83 -4.15
CA CYS A 188 -9.88 24.28 -3.96
C CYS A 188 -11.15 25.07 -4.32
N SER A 189 -12.15 24.46 -4.93
CA SER A 189 -13.45 25.09 -5.16
C SER A 189 -14.39 24.98 -3.95
N GLY A 190 -14.00 24.17 -2.95
CA GLY A 190 -14.81 23.86 -1.79
C GLY A 190 -15.75 22.65 -1.95
N ALA A 191 -15.70 21.96 -3.09
CA ALA A 191 -16.44 20.71 -3.25
C ALA A 191 -15.84 19.62 -2.36
N THR A 192 -16.68 18.82 -1.72
CA THR A 192 -16.26 17.82 -0.70
C THR A 192 -16.72 16.41 -1.05
N VAL A 193 -15.95 15.43 -0.60
CA VAL A 193 -16.29 14.00 -0.63
C VAL A 193 -15.74 13.33 0.64
N LEU A 194 -16.39 12.28 1.10
CA LEU A 194 -15.95 11.54 2.28
C LEU A 194 -14.89 10.50 1.91
N VAL A 195 -13.85 10.42 2.71
CA VAL A 195 -12.88 9.31 2.71
C VAL A 195 -13.22 8.41 3.88
N ARG A 196 -13.65 7.19 3.59
CA ARG A 196 -14.03 6.21 4.61
C ARG A 196 -12.90 5.22 4.84
N THR A 197 -12.48 5.10 6.10
CA THR A 197 -11.40 4.20 6.49
C THR A 197 -11.87 3.29 7.62
N SER A 198 -11.66 1.99 7.45
CA SER A 198 -11.89 0.98 8.48
C SER A 198 -10.88 1.13 9.63
N GLY A 199 -11.31 0.91 10.87
CA GLY A 199 -10.39 0.82 12.01
C GLY A 199 -9.46 -0.40 11.96
N TYR A 200 -9.72 -1.35 11.05
CA TYR A 200 -8.86 -2.51 10.79
C TYR A 200 -7.84 -2.28 9.67
N ALA A 201 -7.90 -1.14 8.98
CA ALA A 201 -6.91 -0.82 7.96
C ALA A 201 -5.51 -0.72 8.58
N ASP A 202 -4.49 -1.23 7.90
CA ASP A 202 -3.10 -1.20 8.36
C ASP A 202 -2.56 0.24 8.52
N PHE A 203 -3.17 1.19 7.82
CA PHE A 203 -2.89 2.63 7.91
C PHE A 203 -3.89 3.42 8.79
N ALA A 204 -4.82 2.75 9.50
CA ALA A 204 -5.86 3.44 10.28
C ALA A 204 -5.32 4.48 11.26
N GLY A 205 -4.21 4.15 11.93
CA GLY A 205 -3.54 5.04 12.90
C GLY A 205 -2.58 6.05 12.29
N THR A 206 -2.39 6.06 10.98
CA THR A 206 -1.55 7.03 10.29
C THR A 206 -2.20 8.40 10.33
N ALA A 207 -1.42 9.45 10.63
CA ALA A 207 -1.90 10.83 10.57
C ALA A 207 -2.28 11.19 9.12
N ILE A 208 -3.40 11.90 8.95
CA ILE A 208 -3.77 12.42 7.64
C ILE A 208 -2.80 13.52 7.21
N PRO A 209 -2.42 13.56 5.91
CA PRO A 209 -1.50 14.56 5.41
C PRO A 209 -2.10 15.96 5.48
N ASN A 210 -1.20 16.94 5.74
CA ASN A 210 -1.55 18.35 5.87
C ASN A 210 -1.39 19.15 4.57
N GLY A 211 -1.18 18.50 3.45
CA GLY A 211 -0.97 19.16 2.17
C GLY A 211 -2.09 18.92 1.17
N ARG A 212 -1.87 19.40 -0.06
CA ARG A 212 -2.72 19.20 -1.24
C ARG A 212 -1.96 18.37 -2.28
N GLY A 213 -2.68 17.63 -3.10
CA GLY A 213 -2.08 16.88 -4.20
C GLY A 213 -3.02 15.83 -4.79
N ASN A 214 -2.46 14.70 -5.18
CA ASN A 214 -3.20 13.63 -5.84
C ASN A 214 -3.70 12.60 -4.84
N PHE A 215 -4.93 12.15 -5.06
CA PHE A 215 -5.60 11.16 -4.22
C PHE A 215 -6.25 10.09 -5.11
N THR A 216 -5.72 8.87 -5.08
CA THR A 216 -6.28 7.74 -5.84
C THR A 216 -7.05 6.82 -4.91
N ALA A 217 -8.27 6.48 -5.32
CA ALA A 217 -9.19 5.67 -4.51
C ALA A 217 -10.26 4.99 -5.37
N VAL A 218 -11.01 4.08 -4.78
CA VAL A 218 -12.25 3.54 -5.37
C VAL A 218 -13.45 4.31 -4.89
N VAL A 219 -14.39 4.57 -5.80
CA VAL A 219 -15.64 5.26 -5.49
C VAL A 219 -16.64 4.30 -4.87
N GLY A 220 -17.10 4.63 -3.67
CA GLY A 220 -18.18 3.94 -2.99
C GLY A 220 -19.38 4.84 -2.74
N GLN A 221 -20.40 4.27 -2.12
CA GLN A 221 -21.59 4.99 -1.68
C GLN A 221 -22.12 4.38 -0.40
N PHE A 222 -22.60 5.22 0.52
CA PHE A 222 -23.36 4.79 1.68
C PHE A 222 -24.62 5.68 1.82
N ASN A 223 -25.76 5.09 1.64
CA ASN A 223 -27.05 5.80 1.47
C ASN A 223 -26.97 6.83 0.33
N THR A 224 -27.04 8.11 0.65
CA THR A 224 -26.93 9.22 -0.30
C THR A 224 -25.49 9.73 -0.46
N ASP A 225 -24.60 9.37 0.46
CA ASP A 225 -23.26 9.93 0.53
C ASP A 225 -22.27 9.18 -0.36
N MET A 226 -21.65 9.89 -1.27
CA MET A 226 -20.51 9.36 -2.03
C MET A 226 -19.30 9.30 -1.13
N GLN A 227 -18.55 8.21 -1.25
CA GLN A 227 -17.38 7.92 -0.44
C GLN A 227 -16.20 7.46 -1.31
N LEU A 228 -15.02 7.66 -0.81
CA LEU A 228 -13.78 7.14 -1.38
C LEU A 228 -13.17 6.13 -0.42
N PHE A 229 -12.73 5.01 -0.97
CA PHE A 229 -11.98 3.99 -0.23
C PHE A 229 -10.54 3.96 -0.73
N ILE A 230 -9.61 4.23 0.16
CA ILE A 230 -8.17 4.05 -0.10
C ILE A 230 -7.90 2.56 -0.27
N ARG A 231 -7.34 2.18 -1.41
CA ARG A 231 -6.89 0.81 -1.70
C ARG A 231 -5.40 0.62 -1.37
N ASN A 232 -4.61 1.67 -1.49
CA ASN A 232 -3.20 1.70 -1.15
C ASN A 232 -2.85 3.09 -0.62
N ILE A 233 -2.32 3.16 0.59
CA ILE A 233 -1.97 4.44 1.22
C ILE A 233 -0.86 5.18 0.45
N ASP A 234 -0.01 4.47 -0.28
CA ASP A 234 1.03 5.05 -1.12
C ASP A 234 0.48 5.88 -2.30
N GLU A 235 -0.81 5.76 -2.59
CA GLU A 235 -1.50 6.55 -3.63
C GLU A 235 -2.10 7.86 -3.10
N VAL A 236 -1.97 8.13 -1.80
CA VAL A 236 -2.34 9.40 -1.18
C VAL A 236 -1.12 10.31 -1.17
N ARG A 237 -1.06 11.28 -2.09
CA ARG A 237 0.12 12.14 -2.32
C ARG A 237 -0.27 13.60 -2.14
N LEU A 238 -0.52 14.00 -0.90
CA LEU A 238 -0.96 15.34 -0.54
C LEU A 238 0.19 16.13 0.09
N ASN A 239 1.24 16.41 -0.69
CA ASN A 239 2.50 16.99 -0.19
C ASN A 239 2.71 18.46 -0.64
N GLY A 240 1.80 19.00 -1.45
CA GLY A 240 1.88 20.39 -1.95
C GLY A 240 1.24 21.41 -1.02
N PRO A 241 1.39 22.71 -1.32
CA PRO A 241 0.74 23.77 -0.57
C PRO A 241 -0.78 23.66 -0.64
N ARG A 242 -1.46 24.01 0.46
CA ARG A 242 -2.93 23.98 0.56
C ARG A 242 -3.60 25.03 -0.34
N CYS A 243 -4.91 24.87 -0.53
CA CYS A 243 -5.73 25.76 -1.38
C CYS A 243 -5.82 27.20 -0.86
N ASP A 244 -5.72 27.41 0.44
CA ASP A 244 -5.78 28.72 1.10
C ASP A 244 -4.45 29.49 1.04
N GLY A 245 -3.46 28.98 0.30
CA GLY A 245 -2.10 29.52 0.29
C GLY A 245 -1.33 29.18 1.58
N GLY A 246 -2.01 28.54 2.54
CA GLY A 246 -1.39 27.79 3.61
C GLY A 246 -0.67 26.61 2.96
N GLY A 247 0.61 26.66 2.90
CA GLY A 247 1.43 25.47 2.72
C GLY A 247 1.13 24.46 3.83
N PRO A 248 1.86 23.38 3.94
CA PRO A 248 1.98 22.69 5.21
C PRO A 248 2.18 23.83 6.22
N GLY A 249 1.21 24.05 7.11
CA GLY A 249 1.05 25.32 7.88
C GLY A 249 2.38 25.80 8.42
N PRO A 250 2.55 27.07 8.82
CA PRO A 250 3.84 27.63 9.13
C PRO A 250 4.63 26.57 9.88
N CYS A 251 5.81 26.23 9.38
CA CYS A 251 6.59 25.10 9.90
C CYS A 251 6.47 25.06 11.41
N THR A 252 5.73 24.09 11.93
CA THR A 252 5.47 23.95 13.37
C THR A 252 6.57 23.16 14.06
N TYR A 253 7.59 22.75 13.28
CA TYR A 253 8.75 22.10 13.83
C TYR A 253 9.51 23.10 14.71
N ASN A 254 9.26 23.03 15.99
CA ASN A 254 9.89 23.87 16.99
C ASN A 254 10.66 23.01 17.99
N VAL A 255 11.61 22.25 17.48
CA VAL A 255 12.47 21.40 18.30
C VAL A 255 13.74 22.20 18.64
N PRO A 256 13.99 22.48 19.92
CA PRO A 256 15.19 23.21 20.31
C PRO A 256 16.45 22.38 19.97
N PRO A 257 17.57 23.05 19.61
CA PRO A 257 18.82 22.37 19.40
C PRO A 257 19.28 21.59 20.63
N VAL A 258 19.74 20.37 20.44
CA VAL A 258 20.30 19.52 21.48
C VAL A 258 21.84 19.54 21.41
N SER A 259 22.50 19.31 22.55
CA SER A 259 23.97 19.26 22.62
C SER A 259 24.54 17.92 22.09
N SER A 260 23.74 16.88 22.09
CA SER A 260 24.11 15.56 21.60
C SER A 260 22.86 14.73 21.28
N ILE A 261 23.02 13.74 20.41
CA ILE A 261 21.98 12.76 20.09
C ILE A 261 22.51 11.37 20.40
N GLN A 262 21.70 10.61 21.11
CA GLN A 262 21.90 9.18 21.28
C GLN A 262 20.55 8.49 21.03
N GLN A 263 20.46 7.69 19.97
CA GLN A 263 19.23 6.98 19.59
C GLN A 263 19.54 5.52 19.27
N ASP A 264 18.94 4.63 20.02
CA ASP A 264 19.09 3.19 19.91
C ASP A 264 17.82 2.49 19.33
N PHE A 265 16.79 3.27 19.05
CA PHE A 265 15.50 2.83 18.51
C PHE A 265 14.75 1.81 19.41
N ASN A 266 15.07 1.73 20.70
CA ASN A 266 14.34 0.89 21.64
C ASN A 266 12.88 1.29 21.82
N ASP A 267 12.51 2.50 21.39
CA ASP A 267 11.16 3.03 21.33
C ASP A 267 10.32 2.50 20.14
N VAL A 268 10.90 1.74 19.21
CA VAL A 268 10.15 1.01 18.18
C VAL A 268 9.27 -0.05 18.84
N LEU A 269 7.95 0.06 18.64
CA LEU A 269 6.95 -0.83 19.25
C LEU A 269 6.37 -1.84 18.28
N LEU A 270 6.35 -1.54 16.98
CA LEU A 270 5.69 -2.35 15.95
C LEU A 270 6.59 -2.54 14.74
N ASN A 271 6.41 -3.68 14.06
CA ASN A 271 7.07 -3.98 12.80
C ASN A 271 6.36 -3.30 11.63
N ASP A 272 7.14 -2.78 10.69
CA ASP A 272 6.69 -2.24 9.39
C ASP A 272 5.67 -1.08 9.50
N VAL A 273 5.69 -0.38 10.62
CA VAL A 273 4.94 0.85 10.84
C VAL A 273 5.89 2.04 10.73
N ASP A 274 5.42 3.12 10.11
CA ASP A 274 6.20 4.35 9.98
C ASP A 274 6.67 4.82 11.36
N TYR A 275 7.98 5.08 11.46
CA TYR A 275 8.54 5.53 12.74
C TYR A 275 8.17 6.99 12.98
N VAL A 276 7.56 7.26 14.12
CA VAL A 276 7.13 8.58 14.54
C VAL A 276 7.86 8.98 15.83
N ASN A 277 8.58 10.09 15.77
CA ASN A 277 9.18 10.73 16.93
C ASN A 277 9.05 12.23 16.76
N ALA A 278 8.50 12.91 17.75
CA ALA A 278 8.16 14.34 17.68
C ALA A 278 9.38 15.26 17.39
N ALA A 279 10.59 14.79 17.70
CA ALA A 279 11.81 15.55 17.47
C ALA A 279 12.52 15.22 16.15
N TRP A 280 12.08 14.18 15.43
CA TRP A 280 12.71 13.72 14.20
C TRP A 280 11.79 13.93 13.01
N VAL A 281 12.37 14.25 11.85
CA VAL A 281 11.61 14.33 10.59
C VAL A 281 11.80 13.03 9.81
N ASN A 282 10.69 12.39 9.48
CA ASN A 282 10.67 11.15 8.69
C ASN A 282 9.68 11.35 7.53
N GLN A 283 10.20 11.67 6.35
CA GLN A 283 9.36 11.91 5.18
C GLN A 283 10.09 11.58 3.87
N PRO A 284 9.36 11.19 2.81
CA PRO A 284 9.93 10.99 1.48
C PRO A 284 10.00 12.33 0.72
N THR A 285 11.01 12.47 -0.15
CA THR A 285 11.07 13.51 -1.19
C THR A 285 10.73 12.96 -2.57
N SER A 286 10.77 11.63 -2.72
CA SER A 286 10.30 10.91 -3.90
C SER A 286 9.65 9.61 -3.47
N GLY A 287 8.56 9.23 -4.13
CA GLY A 287 7.74 8.11 -3.70
C GLY A 287 6.95 8.43 -2.42
N THR A 288 6.56 7.40 -1.67
CA THR A 288 5.66 7.53 -0.50
C THR A 288 6.17 6.77 0.72
N ARG A 289 7.39 6.23 0.67
CA ARG A 289 7.93 5.38 1.73
C ARG A 289 8.67 6.18 2.78
N ASN A 290 8.19 6.12 4.01
CA ASN A 290 8.91 6.58 5.20
C ASN A 290 9.88 5.51 5.72
N TRP A 291 10.77 5.89 6.62
CA TRP A 291 11.50 4.93 7.43
C TRP A 291 10.56 4.30 8.44
N ARG A 292 10.62 2.96 8.56
CA ARG A 292 9.72 2.15 9.37
C ARG A 292 10.45 1.43 10.47
N GLY A 293 9.78 1.28 11.59
CA GLY A 293 10.28 0.46 12.69
C GLY A 293 10.39 -1.01 12.32
N ARG A 294 11.44 -1.66 12.79
CA ARG A 294 11.66 -3.09 12.63
C ARG A 294 12.14 -3.71 13.94
N ILE A 295 11.56 -4.85 14.27
CA ILE A 295 11.96 -5.69 15.42
C ILE A 295 12.34 -7.05 14.86
N PHE A 296 13.57 -7.47 15.11
CA PHE A 296 14.04 -8.79 14.76
C PHE A 296 14.77 -9.40 15.96
N GLN A 297 14.22 -10.47 16.52
CA GLN A 297 14.62 -11.00 17.83
C GLN A 297 14.53 -9.92 18.91
N SER A 298 15.64 -9.51 19.51
CA SER A 298 15.71 -8.40 20.47
C SER A 298 16.16 -7.07 19.87
N ASP A 299 16.65 -7.09 18.62
CA ASP A 299 17.15 -5.87 17.97
C ASP A 299 16.01 -5.03 17.41
N LYS A 300 16.09 -3.73 17.64
CA LYS A 300 15.17 -2.72 17.12
C LYS A 300 15.94 -1.72 16.27
N TYR A 301 15.41 -1.41 15.10
CA TYR A 301 16.07 -0.53 14.15
C TYR A 301 15.04 0.10 13.18
N LEU A 302 15.47 1.06 12.39
CA LEU A 302 14.67 1.60 11.31
C LEU A 302 15.07 0.98 9.97
N ARG A 303 14.09 0.80 9.12
CA ARG A 303 14.27 0.27 7.77
C ARG A 303 13.65 1.20 6.73
N ALA A 304 14.44 1.63 5.75
CA ALA A 304 13.94 2.15 4.48
C ALA A 304 13.86 0.99 3.47
N THR A 305 12.78 0.90 2.71
CA THR A 305 12.59 -0.17 1.72
C THR A 305 11.73 0.29 0.56
N ALA A 306 12.14 -0.05 -0.65
CA ALA A 306 11.35 0.09 -1.85
C ALA A 306 10.59 -1.20 -2.21
N PHE A 307 10.73 -2.27 -1.42
CA PHE A 307 10.07 -3.54 -1.69
C PHE A 307 8.55 -3.38 -1.76
N GLY A 308 7.95 -3.87 -2.84
CA GLY A 308 6.51 -3.74 -3.10
C GLY A 308 6.08 -2.33 -3.55
N SER A 309 7.02 -1.44 -3.88
CA SER A 309 6.74 -0.15 -4.52
C SER A 309 7.11 -0.20 -6.00
N ASN A 310 6.21 0.29 -6.85
CA ASN A 310 6.45 0.44 -8.30
C ASN A 310 7.07 1.81 -8.65
N GLN A 311 7.64 2.49 -7.68
CA GLN A 311 8.16 3.85 -7.81
C GLN A 311 9.59 3.96 -7.28
N THR A 312 10.32 4.96 -7.78
CA THR A 312 11.54 5.42 -7.12
C THR A 312 11.17 5.99 -5.75
N ASN A 313 11.88 5.59 -4.70
CA ASN A 313 11.69 6.11 -3.35
C ASN A 313 12.98 6.77 -2.88
N GLU A 314 12.86 8.00 -2.42
CA GLU A 314 13.88 8.72 -1.67
C GLU A 314 13.27 9.13 -0.33
N SER A 315 13.74 8.52 0.76
CA SER A 315 13.17 8.67 2.10
C SER A 315 14.20 9.32 3.02
N TRP A 316 13.82 10.41 3.65
CA TRP A 316 14.67 11.16 4.56
C TRP A 316 14.31 10.86 6.01
N PHE A 317 15.35 10.70 6.81
CA PHE A 317 15.25 10.58 8.26
C PHE A 317 16.22 11.58 8.88
N ILE A 318 15.68 12.66 9.48
CA ILE A 318 16.47 13.82 9.90
C ILE A 318 16.41 13.94 11.40
N THR A 319 17.55 14.09 12.01
CA THR A 319 17.72 14.26 13.46
C THR A 319 17.18 15.61 13.94
N PRO A 320 16.92 15.77 15.25
CA PRO A 320 16.83 17.09 15.85
C PRO A 320 18.05 17.97 15.50
N PRO A 321 17.91 19.29 15.48
CA PRO A 321 19.05 20.18 15.31
C PRO A 321 20.07 19.98 16.42
N VAL A 322 21.37 20.01 16.08
CA VAL A 322 22.47 19.85 17.03
C VAL A 322 23.23 21.15 17.16
N GLN A 323 23.42 21.60 18.39
CA GLN A 323 24.23 22.78 18.66
C GLN A 323 25.73 22.42 18.70
N LEU A 324 26.47 22.80 17.67
CA LEU A 324 27.86 22.36 17.50
C LEU A 324 28.85 23.13 18.40
N GLY A 325 28.51 24.26 18.95
CA GLY A 325 29.27 24.98 20.01
C GLY A 325 30.72 25.33 19.71
N GLY A 326 31.16 25.22 18.44
CA GLY A 326 32.54 25.49 18.02
C GLY A 326 33.58 24.40 18.34
N ASN A 327 33.17 23.33 19.00
CA ASN A 327 34.02 22.14 19.21
C ASN A 327 33.86 21.13 18.09
N PRO A 328 34.89 20.32 17.77
CA PRO A 328 34.73 19.19 16.90
C PRO A 328 33.65 18.25 17.41
N VAL A 329 32.75 17.82 16.50
CA VAL A 329 31.71 16.84 16.80
C VAL A 329 31.92 15.63 15.88
N SER A 330 31.57 14.47 16.39
CA SER A 330 31.59 13.23 15.60
C SER A 330 30.18 12.66 15.48
N LEU A 331 29.92 12.07 14.32
CA LEU A 331 28.72 11.28 14.07
C LEU A 331 29.15 9.81 13.89
N SER A 332 28.55 8.93 14.66
CA SER A 332 28.70 7.48 14.46
C SER A 332 27.32 6.80 14.43
N PHE A 333 27.21 5.80 13.57
CA PHE A 333 25.98 5.02 13.44
C PHE A 333 26.32 3.62 12.93
N ARG A 334 25.33 2.74 12.96
CA ARG A 334 25.42 1.41 12.37
C ARG A 334 24.37 1.30 11.26
N SER A 335 24.76 0.77 10.13
CA SER A 335 23.84 0.53 9.01
C SER A 335 24.03 -0.85 8.39
N ALA A 336 22.98 -1.41 7.82
CA ALA A 336 23.00 -2.66 7.08
C ALA A 336 22.21 -2.50 5.79
N ILE A 337 22.54 -3.28 4.77
CA ILE A 337 21.73 -3.40 3.55
C ILE A 337 21.36 -4.85 3.33
N ALA A 338 20.29 -5.08 2.54
CA ALA A 338 19.91 -6.40 2.09
C ALA A 338 19.31 -6.33 0.68
N PHE A 339 19.67 -7.31 -0.16
CA PHE A 339 19.17 -7.46 -1.53
C PHE A 339 19.36 -6.22 -2.42
N TRP A 340 20.38 -5.41 -2.13
CA TRP A 340 20.74 -4.24 -2.92
C TRP A 340 21.67 -4.62 -4.07
N ASN A 341 21.31 -4.28 -5.30
CA ASN A 341 22.07 -4.66 -6.51
C ASN A 341 22.21 -3.55 -7.55
N ASP A 342 22.01 -2.29 -7.17
CA ASP A 342 22.18 -1.16 -8.09
C ASP A 342 23.63 -0.78 -8.23
N ALA A 343 24.21 -1.00 -9.43
CA ALA A 343 25.60 -0.71 -9.70
C ALA A 343 25.92 0.79 -9.73
N ALA A 344 24.93 1.64 -10.03
CA ALA A 344 25.11 3.10 -10.04
C ALA A 344 25.16 3.68 -8.61
N TRP A 345 24.60 2.96 -7.64
CA TRP A 345 24.53 3.34 -6.24
C TRP A 345 25.08 2.20 -5.37
N PRO A 346 26.40 2.16 -5.12
CA PRO A 346 27.00 1.05 -4.37
C PRO A 346 26.47 0.94 -2.93
N SER A 347 25.94 2.02 -2.35
CA SER A 347 25.18 2.03 -1.10
C SER A 347 23.92 2.90 -1.25
N PRO A 348 22.76 2.45 -0.78
CA PRO A 348 21.54 3.24 -0.82
C PRO A 348 21.50 4.34 0.25
N LEU A 349 22.44 4.33 1.21
CA LEU A 349 22.50 5.30 2.30
C LEU A 349 23.39 6.48 1.93
N THR A 350 22.84 7.68 2.03
CA THR A 350 23.57 8.95 1.92
C THR A 350 23.38 9.75 3.21
N VAL A 351 24.47 10.21 3.81
CA VAL A 351 24.45 11.07 5.01
C VAL A 351 24.69 12.52 4.58
N ARG A 352 23.80 13.40 5.03
CA ARG A 352 23.86 14.82 4.68
C ARG A 352 23.71 15.70 5.93
N VAL A 353 24.22 16.92 5.86
CA VAL A 353 24.08 17.93 6.90
C VAL A 353 23.58 19.24 6.29
N SER A 354 22.75 19.95 7.04
CA SER A 354 22.27 21.28 6.68
C SER A 354 22.38 22.20 7.89
N ASN A 355 22.61 23.48 7.64
CA ASN A 355 22.58 24.53 8.67
C ASN A 355 21.40 25.49 8.50
N ASN A 356 20.56 25.27 7.51
CA ASN A 356 19.40 26.10 7.20
C ASN A 356 18.09 25.30 7.03
N PHE A 357 18.07 24.01 7.43
CA PHE A 357 16.84 23.24 7.43
C PHE A 357 15.92 23.73 8.56
N ASP A 358 14.71 24.10 8.20
CA ASP A 358 13.71 24.64 9.13
C ASP A 358 12.85 23.57 9.83
N GLY A 359 13.10 22.30 9.53
CA GLY A 359 12.33 21.16 10.04
C GLY A 359 11.16 20.72 9.17
N CYS A 360 10.88 21.42 8.07
CA CYS A 360 9.72 21.17 7.21
C CYS A 360 10.09 21.07 5.72
N ASP A 361 10.84 22.01 5.17
CA ASP A 361 11.14 22.08 3.75
C ASP A 361 12.53 21.49 3.43
N ILE A 362 12.55 20.20 3.14
CA ILE A 362 13.79 19.51 2.73
C ILE A 362 14.31 20.06 1.40
N ALA A 363 13.46 20.42 0.47
CA ALA A 363 13.85 20.87 -0.87
C ALA A 363 14.39 22.31 -0.84
N GLY A 364 13.89 23.17 0.04
CA GLY A 364 14.38 24.53 0.23
C GLY A 364 15.67 24.63 1.05
N ALA A 365 16.06 23.57 1.75
CA ALA A 365 17.30 23.55 2.53
C ALA A 365 18.52 23.24 1.69
N THR A 366 19.68 23.75 2.11
CA THR A 366 20.97 23.44 1.52
C THR A 366 21.62 22.27 2.21
N TRP A 367 21.89 21.20 1.48
CA TRP A 367 22.44 19.95 2.02
C TRP A 367 23.86 19.70 1.53
N THR A 368 24.77 19.46 2.47
CA THR A 368 26.12 19.01 2.18
C THR A 368 26.26 17.52 2.47
N THR A 369 26.70 16.75 1.49
CA THR A 369 26.95 15.31 1.67
C THR A 369 28.20 15.08 2.52
N ILE A 370 28.08 14.29 3.57
CA ILE A 370 29.19 13.79 4.37
C ILE A 370 29.80 12.59 3.66
N THR A 371 31.11 12.55 3.55
CA THR A 371 31.87 11.45 2.97
C THR A 371 32.89 10.91 3.96
N GLY A 372 33.48 9.76 3.67
CA GLY A 372 34.55 9.18 4.49
C GLY A 372 34.06 8.28 5.63
N TYR A 373 32.76 8.07 5.77
CA TYR A 373 32.22 7.06 6.69
C TYR A 373 32.18 5.67 6.06
N ASN A 374 32.21 4.63 6.88
CA ASN A 374 32.01 3.26 6.42
C ASN A 374 30.51 2.99 6.24
N ALA A 375 30.13 2.41 5.13
CA ALA A 375 28.76 1.97 4.84
C ALA A 375 28.77 0.55 4.26
N PRO A 376 27.72 -0.24 4.45
CA PRO A 376 27.59 -1.51 3.75
C PRO A 376 27.47 -1.26 2.24
N THR A 377 28.05 -2.18 1.47
CA THR A 377 28.05 -2.15 0.00
C THR A 377 27.42 -3.44 -0.54
N GLN A 378 27.28 -3.55 -1.85
CA GLN A 378 26.75 -4.76 -2.50
C GLN A 378 27.51 -6.04 -2.16
N THR A 379 28.78 -5.94 -1.76
CA THR A 379 29.60 -7.09 -1.34
C THR A 379 29.45 -7.43 0.13
N THR A 380 28.78 -6.58 0.91
CA THR A 380 28.48 -6.85 2.31
C THR A 380 27.33 -7.88 2.38
N ALA A 381 27.50 -8.90 3.23
CA ALA A 381 26.46 -9.90 3.41
C ALA A 381 25.15 -9.24 3.90
N ASN A 382 24.01 -9.69 3.37
CA ASN A 382 22.70 -9.16 3.73
C ASN A 382 22.51 -9.11 5.24
N TYR A 383 21.94 -8.02 5.75
CA TYR A 383 21.64 -7.78 7.17
C TYR A 383 22.87 -7.68 8.09
N THR A 384 24.08 -7.56 7.53
CA THR A 384 25.29 -7.35 8.32
C THR A 384 25.47 -5.87 8.63
N PHE A 385 25.42 -5.51 9.91
CA PHE A 385 25.62 -4.15 10.35
C PHE A 385 27.12 -3.75 10.28
N VAL A 386 27.35 -2.62 9.63
CA VAL A 386 28.65 -1.96 9.51
C VAL A 386 28.66 -0.70 10.38
N ASN A 387 29.71 -0.51 11.17
CA ASN A 387 29.91 0.73 11.94
C ASN A 387 30.49 1.81 11.01
N SER A 388 29.89 3.02 11.08
CA SER A 388 30.33 4.14 10.23
C SER A 388 31.76 4.61 10.48
N GLY A 389 32.33 4.28 11.62
CA GLY A 389 33.46 5.00 12.19
C GLY A 389 32.99 6.30 12.88
N SER A 390 33.92 7.16 13.25
CA SER A 390 33.64 8.44 13.90
C SER A 390 34.49 9.56 13.28
#